data_9c1d6ef37369f42c2d7909a9daa85d7b
#
_entry.id   9c1d6ef37369f42c2d7909a9daa85d7b
#
_cell.length_a   1.000
_cell.length_b   1.000
_cell.length_c   1.000
_cell.angle_alpha   90.00
_cell.angle_beta   90.00
_cell.angle_gamma   90.00
#
_symmetry.space_group_name_H-M   'P 1'
#
loop_
_entity.id
_entity.type
_entity.pdbx_description
1 polymer ?
#
loop_
_entity_poly.entity_id
_entity_poly.type
_entity_poly.pdbx_seq_one_letter_code
_entity_poly.pdbx_strand_id
1 'polypeptide(L)'
;MKAIGIILAGGNNRMMRELSNKRAIAAMPIAGSYRAIDFALSNMTNSRIQKVAVITQYNARSLNEHLSSSKWWDFGRKQGGLFVFTPTITAESSNWYRGTADSLYQNMQFLKQSHEPYVVIASGDGVYKLDYNKVLQYHIEKKADITVVVKNLEDRSEIGRYGVVAMTEEGRITDIDEKPLETNLSTVSTGIYVIRRRLLIELLEKAAEEDRHEFVRDILVRYKNIKKIYGYNIDSYWSNIST
;
A
#
# COMPACT_ATOMS: atom_id res chain seq x y z
N MET A 1 -15.73 4.16 -10.39
CA MET A 1 -15.77 2.76 -9.82
C MET A 1 -15.76 2.86 -8.30
N LYS A 2 -16.29 1.84 -7.58
CA LYS A 2 -16.32 1.89 -6.12
C LYS A 2 -15.17 1.07 -5.55
N ALA A 3 -14.30 1.71 -4.79
CA ALA A 3 -13.20 1.08 -4.08
C ALA A 3 -13.06 1.68 -2.66
N ILE A 4 -12.50 0.92 -1.75
CA ILE A 4 -11.96 1.43 -0.49
C ILE A 4 -10.46 1.59 -0.60
N GLY A 5 -9.91 2.53 0.16
CA GLY A 5 -8.48 2.75 0.28
C GLY A 5 -7.91 2.17 1.57
N ILE A 6 -6.72 1.62 1.50
CA ILE A 6 -5.90 1.29 2.67
C ILE A 6 -4.51 1.88 2.46
N ILE A 7 -4.05 2.69 3.41
CA ILE A 7 -2.72 3.27 3.38
C ILE A 7 -1.89 2.59 4.48
N LEU A 8 -0.82 1.92 4.08
CA LEU A 8 0.14 1.29 4.99
C LEU A 8 1.16 2.32 5.44
N ALA A 9 1.10 2.72 6.69
CA ALA A 9 1.92 3.77 7.30
C ALA A 9 2.65 3.29 8.58
N GLY A 10 2.75 1.98 8.77
CA GLY A 10 3.34 1.36 9.96
C GLY A 10 4.82 1.01 9.84
N GLY A 11 5.45 1.31 8.71
CA GLY A 11 6.84 0.95 8.45
C GLY A 11 7.83 1.66 9.39
N ASN A 12 8.90 0.94 9.76
CA ASN A 12 10.07 1.48 10.43
C ASN A 12 11.27 1.27 9.52
N ASN A 13 11.93 2.36 9.13
CA ASN A 13 13.12 2.28 8.30
C ASN A 13 14.35 2.75 9.06
N ARG A 14 15.25 1.81 9.38
CA ARG A 14 16.52 2.10 10.06
C ARG A 14 17.43 3.01 9.23
N MET A 15 17.27 3.09 7.93
CA MET A 15 18.07 3.95 7.05
C MET A 15 17.77 5.44 7.25
N MET A 16 16.56 5.77 7.70
CA MET A 16 16.15 7.14 8.04
C MET A 16 16.79 7.64 9.36
N ARG A 17 17.51 6.77 10.10
CA ARG A 17 18.26 7.08 11.32
C ARG A 17 17.47 7.97 12.28
N GLU A 18 18.05 9.08 12.69
CA GLU A 18 17.49 10.02 13.67
C GLU A 18 16.14 10.62 13.26
N LEU A 19 15.89 10.76 11.97
CA LEU A 19 14.62 11.30 11.45
C LEU A 19 13.42 10.44 11.84
N SER A 20 13.57 9.12 11.83
CA SER A 20 12.48 8.18 12.15
C SER A 20 12.38 7.84 13.65
N ASN A 21 13.34 8.27 14.49
CA ASN A 21 13.36 7.93 15.92
C ASN A 21 12.17 8.46 16.71
N LYS A 22 11.57 9.58 16.29
CA LYS A 22 10.46 10.23 16.99
C LYS A 22 9.21 10.42 16.14
N ARG A 23 9.24 10.04 14.87
CA ARG A 23 8.17 10.33 13.93
C ARG A 23 8.01 9.20 12.91
N ALA A 24 6.77 8.81 12.61
CA ALA A 24 6.48 7.88 11.53
C ALA A 24 6.98 8.42 10.19
N ILE A 25 7.49 7.56 9.31
CA ILE A 25 8.00 7.95 7.99
C ILE A 25 6.90 8.66 7.19
N ALA A 26 5.70 8.13 7.19
CA ALA A 26 4.54 8.73 6.54
C ALA A 26 4.19 10.15 7.04
N ALA A 27 4.67 10.53 8.23
CA ALA A 27 4.49 11.86 8.81
C ALA A 27 5.69 12.81 8.55
N MET A 28 6.68 12.40 7.76
CA MET A 28 7.82 13.26 7.41
C MET A 28 7.36 14.45 6.58
N PRO A 29 7.82 15.66 6.93
CA PRO A 29 7.47 16.86 6.19
C PRO A 29 8.12 16.86 4.80
N ILE A 30 7.35 17.29 3.81
CA ILE A 30 7.78 17.43 2.42
C ILE A 30 7.37 18.84 1.96
N ALA A 31 8.31 19.55 1.34
CA ALA A 31 8.07 20.90 0.83
C ALA A 31 7.39 21.85 1.83
N GLY A 32 7.78 21.75 3.09
CA GLY A 32 7.31 22.61 4.18
C GLY A 32 6.05 22.13 4.88
N SER A 33 4.88 22.29 4.29
CA SER A 33 3.59 22.06 4.96
C SER A 33 3.04 20.65 4.78
N TYR A 34 3.42 19.95 3.71
CA TYR A 34 2.91 18.63 3.41
C TYR A 34 3.65 17.54 4.19
N ARG A 35 3.01 16.37 4.31
CA ARG A 35 3.63 15.14 4.80
C ARG A 35 3.55 14.07 3.71
N ALA A 36 4.40 13.07 3.77
CA ALA A 36 4.43 12.03 2.75
C ALA A 36 3.06 11.39 2.52
N ILE A 37 2.32 11.10 3.57
CA ILE A 37 0.98 10.49 3.49
C ILE A 37 -0.04 11.34 2.73
N ASP A 38 0.15 12.67 2.68
CA ASP A 38 -0.80 13.60 2.05
C ASP A 38 -0.93 13.32 0.55
N PHE A 39 0.11 12.82 -0.10
CA PHE A 39 0.06 12.43 -1.51
C PHE A 39 -0.87 11.26 -1.74
N ALA A 40 -0.77 10.20 -0.92
CA ALA A 40 -1.67 9.05 -1.01
C ALA A 40 -3.11 9.44 -0.69
N LEU A 41 -3.35 10.22 0.38
CA LEU A 41 -4.68 10.71 0.76
C LEU A 41 -5.30 11.60 -0.32
N SER A 42 -4.52 12.52 -0.90
CA SER A 42 -4.99 13.39 -1.99
C SER A 42 -5.34 12.60 -3.24
N ASN A 43 -4.53 11.58 -3.60
CA ASN A 43 -4.83 10.69 -4.71
C ASN A 43 -6.11 9.87 -4.45
N MET A 44 -6.35 9.40 -3.21
CA MET A 44 -7.60 8.73 -2.83
C MET A 44 -8.81 9.65 -3.04
N THR A 45 -8.75 10.87 -2.50
CA THR A 45 -9.82 11.87 -2.64
C THR A 45 -10.07 12.24 -4.09
N ASN A 46 -9.03 12.54 -4.86
CA ASN A 46 -9.13 12.90 -6.27
C ASN A 46 -9.70 11.75 -7.11
N SER A 47 -9.48 10.51 -6.71
CA SER A 47 -10.05 9.32 -7.32
C SER A 47 -11.44 8.97 -6.78
N ARG A 48 -12.04 9.80 -5.92
CA ARG A 48 -13.35 9.59 -5.27
C ARG A 48 -13.42 8.33 -4.41
N ILE A 49 -12.30 7.89 -3.86
CA ILE A 49 -12.24 6.84 -2.85
C ILE A 49 -12.52 7.50 -1.50
N GLN A 50 -13.74 7.39 -1.01
CA GLN A 50 -14.22 8.15 0.16
C GLN A 50 -14.06 7.41 1.49
N LYS A 51 -13.85 6.10 1.46
CA LYS A 51 -13.63 5.27 2.65
C LYS A 51 -12.19 4.81 2.66
N VAL A 52 -11.39 5.36 3.58
CA VAL A 52 -9.95 5.13 3.63
C VAL A 52 -9.53 4.72 5.04
N ALA A 53 -8.78 3.63 5.15
CA ALA A 53 -8.09 3.21 6.36
C ALA A 53 -6.61 3.57 6.28
N VAL A 54 -6.05 4.10 7.36
CA VAL A 54 -4.60 4.27 7.54
C VAL A 54 -4.17 3.33 8.65
N ILE A 55 -3.27 2.40 8.33
CA ILE A 55 -2.72 1.43 9.30
C ILE A 55 -1.37 1.94 9.75
N THR A 56 -1.26 2.25 11.03
CA THR A 56 -0.06 2.86 11.66
C THR A 56 0.50 1.93 12.74
N GLN A 57 1.77 2.09 13.07
CA GLN A 57 2.40 1.31 14.13
C GLN A 57 3.48 2.13 14.87
N TYR A 58 4.65 2.33 14.24
CA TYR A 58 5.78 3.01 14.87
C TYR A 58 5.60 4.52 14.89
N ASN A 59 5.88 5.14 16.04
CA ASN A 59 5.93 6.60 16.22
C ASN A 59 4.71 7.34 15.66
N ALA A 60 3.52 6.72 15.77
CA ALA A 60 2.29 7.16 15.10
C ALA A 60 1.69 8.45 15.68
N ARG A 61 2.14 8.95 16.84
CA ARG A 61 1.51 10.09 17.52
C ARG A 61 1.36 11.30 16.61
N SER A 62 2.44 11.79 16.02
CA SER A 62 2.40 12.98 15.16
C SER A 62 1.67 12.73 13.84
N LEU A 63 1.61 11.48 13.38
CA LEU A 63 0.80 11.07 12.25
C LEU A 63 -0.70 11.13 12.59
N ASN A 64 -1.08 10.57 13.73
CA ASN A 64 -2.48 10.57 14.19
C ASN A 64 -2.98 12.00 14.46
N GLU A 65 -2.15 12.87 15.03
CA GLU A 65 -2.46 14.29 15.20
C GLU A 65 -2.71 14.97 13.83
N HIS A 66 -1.90 14.69 12.82
CA HIS A 66 -2.09 15.22 11.47
C HIS A 66 -3.37 14.69 10.81
N LEU A 67 -3.66 13.41 10.95
CA LEU A 67 -4.84 12.76 10.39
C LEU A 67 -6.15 13.15 11.09
N SER A 68 -6.09 13.60 12.34
CA SER A 68 -7.29 14.03 13.09
C SER A 68 -8.00 15.23 12.44
N SER A 69 -7.28 16.03 11.66
CA SER A 69 -7.82 17.12 10.86
C SER A 69 -8.22 16.64 9.46
N SER A 70 -9.22 15.75 9.38
CA SER A 70 -9.68 15.14 8.12
C SER A 70 -10.30 16.12 7.11
N LYS A 71 -10.47 17.39 7.48
CA LYS A 71 -11.06 18.44 6.64
C LYS A 71 -10.34 18.66 5.31
N TRP A 72 -9.03 18.47 5.27
CA TRP A 72 -8.21 18.71 4.09
C TRP A 72 -8.51 17.77 2.93
N TRP A 73 -9.03 16.57 3.22
CA TRP A 73 -9.26 15.52 2.21
C TRP A 73 -10.75 15.18 2.01
N ASP A 74 -11.68 15.95 2.61
CA ASP A 74 -13.13 15.78 2.47
C ASP A 74 -13.64 14.34 2.81
N PHE A 75 -13.02 13.70 3.80
CA PHE A 75 -13.46 12.39 4.30
C PHE A 75 -14.60 12.47 5.34
N GLY A 76 -15.13 13.66 5.62
CA GLY A 76 -16.17 13.89 6.62
C GLY A 76 -17.62 13.64 6.17
N ARG A 77 -17.84 12.96 5.05
CA ARG A 77 -19.18 12.71 4.48
C ARG A 77 -19.90 11.54 5.15
N LYS A 78 -21.26 11.52 5.08
CA LYS A 78 -22.11 10.47 5.67
C LYS A 78 -21.77 9.04 5.22
N GLN A 79 -21.23 8.85 4.03
CA GLN A 79 -20.90 7.55 3.45
C GLN A 79 -19.40 7.46 3.14
N GLY A 80 -18.58 7.45 4.14
CA GLY A 80 -17.13 7.38 3.99
C GLY A 80 -16.44 7.58 5.32
N GLY A 81 -15.20 8.02 5.28
CA GLY A 81 -14.43 8.37 6.46
C GLY A 81 -12.97 8.00 6.34
N LEU A 82 -12.18 8.67 7.17
CA LEU A 82 -10.79 8.33 7.43
C LEU A 82 -10.73 7.57 8.74
N PHE A 83 -10.29 6.32 8.67
CA PHE A 83 -10.14 5.42 9.80
C PHE A 83 -8.67 5.22 10.09
N VAL A 84 -8.24 5.39 11.33
CA VAL A 84 -6.85 5.17 11.73
C VAL A 84 -6.80 3.96 12.63
N PHE A 85 -6.03 2.94 12.22
CA PHE A 85 -5.84 1.70 12.95
C PHE A 85 -4.41 1.60 13.48
N THR A 86 -4.33 1.25 14.75
CA THR A 86 -3.07 0.93 15.44
C THR A 86 -3.15 -0.49 15.97
N PRO A 87 -2.02 -1.14 16.28
CA PRO A 87 -2.03 -2.42 16.97
C PRO A 87 -2.86 -2.33 18.25
N THR A 88 -3.75 -3.28 18.45
CA THR A 88 -4.66 -3.30 19.60
C THR A 88 -4.47 -4.61 20.37
N ILE A 89 -4.39 -4.50 21.68
CA ILE A 89 -4.38 -5.69 22.55
C ILE A 89 -5.79 -6.28 22.54
N THR A 90 -5.90 -7.54 22.16
CA THR A 90 -7.13 -8.32 22.19
C THR A 90 -6.92 -9.58 23.02
N ALA A 91 -7.98 -10.35 23.27
CA ALA A 91 -7.84 -11.65 23.92
C ALA A 91 -7.00 -12.65 23.11
N GLU A 92 -6.93 -12.47 21.80
CA GLU A 92 -6.24 -13.37 20.88
C GLU A 92 -4.84 -12.88 20.48
N SER A 93 -4.57 -11.58 20.61
CA SER A 93 -3.29 -10.97 20.22
C SER A 93 -2.94 -9.79 21.11
N SER A 94 -1.71 -9.81 21.64
CA SER A 94 -1.10 -8.68 22.38
C SER A 94 0.10 -8.08 21.64
N ASN A 95 0.33 -8.45 20.40
CA ASN A 95 1.55 -8.17 19.67
C ASN A 95 1.37 -7.01 18.68
N TRP A 96 2.49 -6.42 18.34
CA TRP A 96 2.61 -5.53 17.18
C TRP A 96 2.31 -6.28 15.89
N TYR A 97 1.94 -5.56 14.83
CA TYR A 97 1.82 -6.18 13.51
C TYR A 97 3.15 -6.80 13.10
N ARG A 98 3.14 -8.08 12.77
CA ARG A 98 4.32 -8.86 12.40
C ARG A 98 4.78 -8.64 10.96
N GLY A 99 3.92 -7.98 10.15
CA GLY A 99 4.19 -7.67 8.76
C GLY A 99 2.99 -6.99 8.11
N THR A 100 3.13 -6.67 6.82
CA THR A 100 2.10 -5.94 6.07
C THR A 100 0.83 -6.74 5.85
N ALA A 101 0.91 -8.06 5.60
CA ALA A 101 -0.27 -8.91 5.51
C ALA A 101 -0.94 -9.11 6.88
N ASP A 102 -0.16 -9.25 7.95
CA ASP A 102 -0.68 -9.37 9.30
C ASP A 102 -1.42 -8.09 9.73
N SER A 103 -0.90 -6.91 9.39
CA SER A 103 -1.58 -5.64 9.69
C SER A 103 -2.94 -5.51 8.98
N LEU A 104 -3.05 -6.01 7.76
CA LEU A 104 -4.31 -6.08 7.02
C LEU A 104 -5.27 -7.11 7.65
N TYR A 105 -4.75 -8.26 8.05
CA TYR A 105 -5.53 -9.34 8.67
C TYR A 105 -6.11 -8.92 10.02
N GLN A 106 -5.31 -8.31 10.91
CA GLN A 106 -5.79 -7.83 12.20
C GLN A 106 -6.89 -6.76 12.08
N ASN A 107 -6.95 -6.04 10.94
CA ASN A 107 -7.98 -5.07 10.63
C ASN A 107 -9.05 -5.60 9.64
N MET A 108 -9.21 -6.92 9.55
CA MET A 108 -10.11 -7.61 8.61
C MET A 108 -11.57 -7.15 8.71
N GLN A 109 -12.02 -6.72 9.88
CA GLN A 109 -13.40 -6.24 10.08
C GLN A 109 -13.70 -5.03 9.19
N PHE A 110 -12.74 -4.14 8.94
CA PHE A 110 -12.90 -3.02 8.00
C PHE A 110 -13.21 -3.52 6.59
N LEU A 111 -12.52 -4.57 6.15
CA LEU A 111 -12.77 -5.21 4.85
C LEU A 111 -14.14 -5.92 4.82
N LYS A 112 -14.46 -6.69 5.85
CA LYS A 112 -15.71 -7.48 5.93
C LYS A 112 -16.95 -6.59 6.00
N GLN A 113 -16.88 -5.45 6.69
CA GLN A 113 -17.97 -4.48 6.81
C GLN A 113 -18.10 -3.53 5.62
N SER A 114 -17.15 -3.56 4.69
CA SER A 114 -17.19 -2.73 3.48
C SER A 114 -17.99 -3.42 2.37
N HIS A 115 -18.60 -2.62 1.52
CA HIS A 115 -19.43 -3.11 0.40
C HIS A 115 -18.79 -2.89 -0.97
N GLU A 116 -17.76 -2.07 -1.04
CA GLU A 116 -17.03 -1.77 -2.26
C GLU A 116 -16.33 -3.03 -2.79
N PRO A 117 -16.38 -3.28 -4.11
CA PRO A 117 -15.85 -4.52 -4.68
C PRO A 117 -14.32 -4.57 -4.74
N TYR A 118 -13.66 -3.41 -4.74
CA TYR A 118 -12.21 -3.31 -4.90
C TYR A 118 -11.56 -2.63 -3.69
N VAL A 119 -10.29 -2.96 -3.49
CA VAL A 119 -9.40 -2.33 -2.50
C VAL A 119 -8.20 -1.77 -3.23
N VAL A 120 -7.88 -0.51 -2.96
CA VAL A 120 -6.61 0.12 -3.33
C VAL A 120 -5.75 0.17 -2.08
N ILE A 121 -4.64 -0.56 -2.10
CA ILE A 121 -3.62 -0.51 -1.04
C ILE A 121 -2.50 0.40 -1.52
N ALA A 122 -2.06 1.34 -0.71
CA ALA A 122 -0.97 2.25 -1.03
C ALA A 122 0.01 2.38 0.13
N SER A 123 1.31 2.57 -0.16
CA SER A 123 2.28 2.95 0.85
C SER A 123 2.13 4.42 1.23
N GLY A 124 2.28 4.73 2.51
CA GLY A 124 2.16 6.09 3.05
C GLY A 124 3.42 6.94 2.95
N ASP A 125 4.50 6.40 2.38
CA ASP A 125 5.82 7.03 2.26
C ASP A 125 6.20 7.41 0.82
N GLY A 126 5.26 7.25 -0.12
CA GLY A 126 5.45 7.61 -1.52
C GLY A 126 5.04 9.05 -1.83
N VAL A 127 5.84 9.72 -2.67
CA VAL A 127 5.55 11.04 -3.24
C VAL A 127 5.24 10.87 -4.71
N TYR A 128 3.96 11.00 -5.07
CA TYR A 128 3.49 10.76 -6.43
C TYR A 128 2.12 11.38 -6.68
N LYS A 129 1.76 11.51 -7.96
CA LYS A 129 0.40 11.85 -8.40
C LYS A 129 -0.13 10.73 -9.27
N LEU A 130 -1.26 10.13 -8.87
CA LEU A 130 -1.86 9.01 -9.58
C LEU A 130 -3.39 9.07 -9.48
N ASP A 131 -4.08 8.91 -10.60
CA ASP A 131 -5.52 8.65 -10.64
C ASP A 131 -5.77 7.15 -10.51
N TYR A 132 -6.21 6.73 -9.34
CA TYR A 132 -6.52 5.32 -9.08
C TYR A 132 -7.67 4.78 -9.93
N ASN A 133 -8.55 5.63 -10.50
CA ASN A 133 -9.57 5.15 -11.41
C ASN A 133 -8.99 4.54 -12.69
N LYS A 134 -7.85 5.08 -13.18
CA LYS A 134 -7.14 4.51 -14.32
C LYS A 134 -6.57 3.12 -14.00
N VAL A 135 -6.02 2.95 -12.81
CA VAL A 135 -5.51 1.65 -12.34
C VAL A 135 -6.64 0.64 -12.16
N LEU A 136 -7.77 1.07 -11.58
CA LEU A 136 -8.98 0.26 -11.43
C LEU A 136 -9.56 -0.16 -12.78
N GLN A 137 -9.60 0.75 -13.75
CA GLN A 137 -10.05 0.46 -15.10
C GLN A 137 -9.16 -0.60 -15.75
N TYR A 138 -7.85 -0.42 -15.72
CA TYR A 138 -6.87 -1.38 -16.21
C TYR A 138 -7.02 -2.76 -15.55
N HIS A 139 -7.20 -2.78 -14.21
CA HIS A 139 -7.43 -4.00 -13.45
C HIS A 139 -8.64 -4.80 -13.97
N ILE A 140 -9.72 -4.10 -14.30
CA ILE A 140 -10.95 -4.72 -14.82
C ILE A 140 -10.75 -5.19 -16.26
N GLU A 141 -10.16 -4.37 -17.13
CA GLU A 141 -9.90 -4.69 -18.54
C GLU A 141 -9.01 -5.93 -18.68
N LYS A 142 -7.96 -6.02 -17.87
CA LYS A 142 -7.05 -7.18 -17.82
C LYS A 142 -7.68 -8.40 -17.13
N LYS A 143 -8.86 -8.26 -16.51
CA LYS A 143 -9.49 -9.29 -15.67
C LYS A 143 -8.49 -9.81 -14.63
N ALA A 144 -7.70 -8.89 -14.07
CA ALA A 144 -6.65 -9.20 -13.12
C ALA A 144 -7.23 -9.66 -11.78
N ASP A 145 -6.50 -10.53 -11.10
CA ASP A 145 -6.74 -10.85 -9.70
C ASP A 145 -6.09 -9.80 -8.80
N ILE A 146 -4.86 -9.41 -9.15
CA ILE A 146 -4.09 -8.35 -8.48
C ILE A 146 -3.44 -7.47 -9.55
N THR A 147 -3.48 -6.17 -9.38
CA THR A 147 -2.70 -5.21 -10.17
C THR A 147 -1.68 -4.55 -9.26
N VAL A 148 -0.43 -4.57 -9.67
CA VAL A 148 0.69 -3.89 -9.02
C VAL A 148 1.01 -2.64 -9.81
N VAL A 149 1.04 -1.48 -9.18
CA VAL A 149 1.53 -0.28 -9.84
C VAL A 149 3.05 -0.32 -9.84
N VAL A 150 3.63 -0.16 -11.01
CA VAL A 150 5.07 -0.29 -11.24
C VAL A 150 5.65 0.97 -11.86
N LYS A 151 6.93 1.17 -11.66
CA LYS A 151 7.71 2.27 -12.25
C LYS A 151 9.00 1.72 -12.85
N ASN A 152 9.31 2.14 -14.06
CA ASN A 152 10.63 1.89 -14.64
C ASN A 152 11.59 2.98 -14.15
N LEU A 153 12.67 2.58 -13.48
CA LEU A 153 13.69 3.48 -12.97
C LEU A 153 14.83 3.63 -14.01
N GLU A 154 15.16 4.87 -14.33
CA GLU A 154 16.32 5.22 -15.16
C GLU A 154 17.61 5.04 -14.35
N ASP A 155 17.62 5.54 -13.12
CA ASP A 155 18.72 5.34 -12.19
C ASP A 155 18.51 4.03 -11.39
N ARG A 156 19.46 3.12 -11.55
CA ARG A 156 19.43 1.78 -10.94
C ARG A 156 20.19 1.67 -9.63
N SER A 157 20.82 2.75 -9.17
CA SER A 157 21.68 2.76 -7.98
C SER A 157 20.96 2.31 -6.71
N GLU A 158 19.65 2.56 -6.64
CA GLU A 158 18.82 2.23 -5.48
C GLU A 158 17.82 1.10 -5.71
N ILE A 159 17.90 0.39 -6.85
CA ILE A 159 16.90 -0.60 -7.26
C ILE A 159 16.71 -1.72 -6.24
N GLY A 160 17.77 -2.15 -5.59
CA GLY A 160 17.74 -3.18 -4.54
C GLY A 160 16.98 -2.81 -3.26
N ARG A 161 16.46 -1.57 -3.18
CA ARG A 161 15.61 -1.14 -2.07
C ARG A 161 14.14 -1.44 -2.28
N TYR A 162 13.77 -1.80 -3.51
CA TYR A 162 12.39 -2.03 -3.94
C TYR A 162 12.15 -3.50 -4.29
N GLY A 163 10.90 -3.89 -4.31
CA GLY A 163 10.49 -5.11 -4.99
C GLY A 163 10.63 -4.91 -6.50
N VAL A 164 11.44 -5.74 -7.13
CA VAL A 164 11.70 -5.69 -8.58
C VAL A 164 10.76 -6.64 -9.30
N VAL A 165 10.29 -6.24 -10.47
CA VAL A 165 9.22 -6.93 -11.19
C VAL A 165 9.65 -7.24 -12.62
N ALA A 166 9.52 -8.51 -13.02
CA ALA A 166 9.58 -8.92 -14.42
C ALA A 166 8.17 -9.03 -15.00
N MET A 167 7.99 -8.53 -16.23
CA MET A 167 6.68 -8.53 -16.90
C MET A 167 6.83 -8.88 -18.38
N THR A 168 5.75 -9.44 -18.94
CA THR A 168 5.58 -9.55 -20.40
C THR A 168 5.25 -8.17 -21.00
N GLU A 169 5.31 -8.06 -22.33
CA GLU A 169 4.87 -6.86 -23.07
C GLU A 169 3.40 -6.52 -22.80
N GLU A 170 2.56 -7.51 -22.52
CA GLU A 170 1.15 -7.32 -22.20
C GLU A 170 0.92 -6.87 -20.75
N GLY A 171 1.97 -6.73 -19.95
CA GLY A 171 1.94 -6.32 -18.56
C GLY A 171 1.71 -7.47 -17.56
N ARG A 172 1.71 -8.74 -17.99
CA ARG A 172 1.60 -9.88 -17.07
C ARG A 172 2.88 -10.01 -16.25
N ILE A 173 2.77 -9.98 -14.93
CA ILE A 173 3.90 -10.20 -14.04
C ILE A 173 4.28 -11.67 -14.06
N THR A 174 5.54 -11.93 -14.38
CA THR A 174 6.14 -13.26 -14.45
C THR A 174 7.02 -13.55 -13.25
N ASP A 175 7.64 -12.51 -12.68
CA ASP A 175 8.45 -12.65 -11.49
C ASP A 175 8.41 -11.39 -10.62
N ILE A 176 8.59 -11.60 -9.31
CA ILE A 176 8.72 -10.53 -8.30
C ILE A 176 9.84 -10.97 -7.36
N ASP A 177 10.86 -10.13 -7.23
CA ASP A 177 11.95 -10.32 -6.29
C ASP A 177 11.99 -9.16 -5.30
N GLU A 178 11.84 -9.47 -4.01
CA GLU A 178 11.75 -8.45 -2.96
C GLU A 178 13.13 -8.06 -2.49
N LYS A 179 13.53 -6.83 -2.84
CA LYS A 179 14.81 -6.22 -2.44
C LYS A 179 16.03 -7.08 -2.80
N PRO A 180 16.22 -7.42 -4.08
CA PRO A 180 17.32 -8.24 -4.50
C PRO A 180 18.67 -7.54 -4.26
N LEU A 181 19.70 -8.33 -3.95
CA LEU A 181 21.08 -7.81 -3.82
C LEU A 181 21.62 -7.37 -5.18
N GLU A 182 21.29 -8.12 -6.23
CA GLU A 182 21.67 -7.85 -7.62
C GLU A 182 20.50 -8.14 -8.55
N THR A 183 20.30 -7.29 -9.55
CA THR A 183 19.26 -7.49 -10.56
C THR A 183 19.60 -6.79 -11.88
N ASN A 184 19.16 -7.38 -12.99
CA ASN A 184 19.23 -6.76 -14.31
C ASN A 184 17.94 -6.03 -14.71
N LEU A 185 16.89 -6.16 -13.92
CA LEU A 185 15.61 -5.49 -14.16
C LEU A 185 15.67 -4.01 -13.74
N SER A 186 14.82 -3.20 -14.32
CA SER A 186 14.68 -1.76 -14.01
C SER A 186 13.28 -1.38 -13.51
N THR A 187 12.33 -2.30 -13.56
CA THR A 187 10.94 -2.07 -13.15
C THR A 187 10.76 -2.45 -11.69
N VAL A 188 10.24 -1.50 -10.91
CA VAL A 188 10.02 -1.69 -9.46
C VAL A 188 8.55 -1.56 -9.10
N SER A 189 8.15 -2.27 -8.05
CA SER A 189 6.85 -2.08 -7.39
C SER A 189 6.85 -0.77 -6.61
N THR A 190 5.82 0.04 -6.80
CA THR A 190 5.66 1.31 -6.08
C THR A 190 5.00 1.16 -4.71
N GLY A 191 4.66 -0.06 -4.30
CA GLY A 191 3.89 -0.31 -3.07
C GLY A 191 2.41 0.05 -3.18
N ILE A 192 1.89 0.10 -4.42
CA ILE A 192 0.48 0.40 -4.69
C ILE A 192 -0.14 -0.80 -5.39
N TYR A 193 -1.28 -1.27 -4.87
CA TYR A 193 -1.94 -2.48 -5.34
C TYR A 193 -3.44 -2.28 -5.50
N VAL A 194 -4.03 -2.91 -6.51
CA VAL A 194 -5.49 -3.04 -6.67
C VAL A 194 -5.85 -4.51 -6.64
N ILE A 195 -6.84 -4.86 -5.81
CA ILE A 195 -7.29 -6.23 -5.63
C ILE A 195 -8.80 -6.27 -5.37
N ARG A 196 -9.48 -7.34 -5.78
CA ARG A 196 -10.88 -7.56 -5.39
C ARG A 196 -10.97 -7.80 -3.89
N ARG A 197 -11.88 -7.10 -3.20
CA ARG A 197 -12.02 -7.17 -1.76
C ARG A 197 -12.21 -8.60 -1.23
N ARG A 198 -13.04 -9.42 -1.90
CA ARG A 198 -13.26 -10.81 -1.50
C ARG A 198 -12.00 -11.66 -1.63
N LEU A 199 -11.26 -11.47 -2.71
CA LEU A 199 -9.99 -12.17 -2.91
C LEU A 199 -8.95 -11.77 -1.87
N LEU A 200 -8.86 -10.48 -1.53
CA LEU A 200 -7.95 -10.00 -0.48
C LEU A 200 -8.26 -10.69 0.86
N ILE A 201 -9.54 -10.75 1.25
CA ILE A 201 -9.97 -11.43 2.47
C ILE A 201 -9.53 -12.89 2.47
N GLU A 202 -9.82 -13.64 1.39
CA GLU A 202 -9.43 -15.05 1.23
C GLU A 202 -7.92 -15.25 1.38
N LEU A 203 -7.12 -14.40 0.70
CA LEU A 203 -5.66 -14.53 0.74
C LEU A 203 -5.06 -14.17 2.11
N LEU A 204 -5.64 -13.20 2.81
CA LEU A 204 -5.21 -12.82 4.15
C LEU A 204 -5.57 -13.88 5.20
N GLU A 205 -6.78 -14.47 5.14
CA GLU A 205 -7.18 -15.56 6.02
C GLU A 205 -6.24 -16.76 5.85
N LYS A 206 -5.97 -17.14 4.60
CA LYS A 206 -5.03 -18.23 4.31
C LYS A 206 -3.59 -17.95 4.74
N ALA A 207 -3.12 -16.70 4.56
CA ALA A 207 -1.80 -16.31 5.03
C ALA A 207 -1.68 -16.41 6.55
N ALA A 208 -2.71 -15.98 7.27
CA ALA A 208 -2.77 -16.07 8.74
C ALA A 208 -2.79 -17.52 9.24
N GLU A 209 -3.56 -18.41 8.62
CA GLU A 209 -3.59 -19.84 8.93
C GLU A 209 -2.22 -20.51 8.77
N GLU A 210 -1.42 -20.02 7.81
CA GLU A 210 -0.09 -20.55 7.51
C GLU A 210 1.06 -19.80 8.24
N ASP A 211 0.73 -18.92 9.19
CA ASP A 211 1.68 -18.06 9.94
C ASP A 211 2.57 -17.21 9.03
N ARG A 212 1.96 -16.61 7.99
CA ARG A 212 2.62 -15.74 6.99
C ARG A 212 2.17 -14.31 7.15
N HIS A 213 3.10 -13.36 7.09
CA HIS A 213 2.86 -12.01 7.57
C HIS A 213 3.16 -10.90 6.55
N GLU A 214 3.94 -11.19 5.49
CA GLU A 214 4.40 -10.18 4.54
C GLU A 214 3.59 -10.23 3.24
N PHE A 215 3.01 -9.08 2.84
CA PHE A 215 2.12 -9.02 1.68
C PHE A 215 2.84 -9.35 0.36
N VAL A 216 4.02 -8.80 0.15
CA VAL A 216 4.77 -9.04 -1.11
C VAL A 216 5.24 -10.48 -1.17
N ARG A 217 6.01 -10.94 -0.18
CA ARG A 217 6.60 -12.27 -0.17
C ARG A 217 5.55 -13.38 -0.07
N ASP A 218 4.60 -13.22 0.84
CA ASP A 218 3.71 -14.31 1.24
C ASP A 218 2.40 -14.34 0.42
N ILE A 219 2.09 -13.25 -0.30
CA ILE A 219 0.93 -13.19 -1.20
C ILE A 219 1.38 -13.02 -2.66
N LEU A 220 2.07 -11.92 -3.00
CA LEU A 220 2.37 -11.66 -4.42
C LEU A 220 3.31 -12.70 -5.01
N VAL A 221 4.48 -12.92 -4.39
CA VAL A 221 5.48 -13.88 -4.88
C VAL A 221 4.91 -15.30 -4.90
N ARG A 222 4.22 -15.68 -3.83
CA ARG A 222 3.64 -17.03 -3.70
C ARG A 222 2.60 -17.33 -4.76
N TYR A 223 1.72 -16.37 -5.06
CA TYR A 223 0.60 -16.59 -5.97
C TYR A 223 0.84 -16.12 -7.41
N LYS A 224 2.05 -15.63 -7.75
CA LYS A 224 2.38 -15.11 -9.09
C LYS A 224 2.05 -16.05 -10.24
N ASN A 225 2.24 -17.37 -10.04
CA ASN A 225 1.97 -18.39 -11.06
C ASN A 225 0.52 -18.90 -11.05
N ILE A 226 -0.24 -18.64 -9.98
CA ILE A 226 -1.61 -19.14 -9.78
C ILE A 226 -2.63 -18.05 -10.08
N LYS A 227 -2.37 -16.82 -9.64
CA LYS A 227 -3.26 -15.67 -9.81
C LYS A 227 -2.82 -14.83 -11.01
N LYS A 228 -3.77 -14.11 -11.61
CA LYS A 228 -3.51 -13.16 -12.70
C LYS A 228 -3.01 -11.85 -12.12
N ILE A 229 -1.69 -11.72 -11.99
CA ILE A 229 -1.05 -10.49 -11.49
C ILE A 229 -0.54 -9.69 -12.68
N TYR A 230 -0.95 -8.42 -12.77
CA TYR A 230 -0.55 -7.49 -13.83
C TYR A 230 0.12 -6.26 -13.26
N GLY A 231 1.11 -5.74 -13.98
CA GLY A 231 1.78 -4.47 -13.69
C GLY A 231 1.12 -3.33 -14.45
N TYR A 232 0.79 -2.25 -13.76
CA TYR A 232 0.36 -0.99 -14.34
C TYR A 232 1.51 0.00 -14.27
N ASN A 233 2.13 0.30 -15.40
CA ASN A 233 3.27 1.23 -15.45
C ASN A 233 2.78 2.68 -15.32
N ILE A 234 3.46 3.47 -14.48
CA ILE A 234 3.25 4.91 -14.37
C ILE A 234 4.42 5.68 -14.96
N ASP A 235 4.10 6.65 -15.83
CA ASP A 235 5.09 7.54 -16.43
C ASP A 235 5.33 8.80 -15.59
N SER A 236 4.37 9.14 -14.70
CA SER A 236 4.46 10.29 -13.80
C SER A 236 5.59 10.13 -12.77
N TYR A 237 5.99 11.25 -12.17
CA TYR A 237 6.95 11.25 -11.07
C TYR A 237 6.47 10.35 -9.93
N TRP A 238 7.37 9.54 -9.44
CA TRP A 238 7.22 8.75 -8.23
C TRP A 238 8.56 8.67 -7.50
N SER A 239 8.53 8.82 -6.20
CA SER A 239 9.67 8.62 -5.32
C SER A 239 9.19 8.07 -3.99
N ASN A 240 10.04 7.31 -3.33
CA ASN A 240 9.79 6.83 -1.97
C ASN A 240 10.78 7.52 -1.03
N ILE A 241 10.28 8.12 0.05
CA ILE A 241 11.13 8.86 1.00
C ILE A 241 11.82 7.95 2.02
N SER A 242 11.47 6.69 2.06
CA SER A 242 12.08 5.71 2.97
C SER A 242 13.36 5.08 2.42
N THR A 243 13.77 5.50 1.25
CA THR A 243 14.96 5.03 0.55
C THR A 243 16.05 6.07 0.51
#